data_6f3f201ca1998f619b1eda4ee41eb39b
#
_entry.id   6f3f201ca1998f619b1eda4ee41eb39b
#
_cell.length_a   1.000
_cell.length_b   1.000
_cell.length_c   1.000
_cell.angle_alpha   90.00
_cell.angle_beta   90.00
_cell.angle_gamma   90.00
#
_symmetry.space_group_name_H-M   'P 1'
#
loop_
_entity.id
_entity.type
_entity.pdbx_description
1 polymer ?
#
loop_
_entity_poly.entity_id
_entity_poly.type
_entity_poly.pdbx_seq_one_letter_code
_entity_poly.pdbx_strand_id
1 'polypeptide(L)'
;MHQDKPAYKRILLKLSGEALMGDDQFGINRDTIVRMVDEIAEVTRLGVEVAVVIGGGNIFRGVAGGSVGMDRATADYMGMLATVMNALALGDTMNKAGLTARVMSAIGIEQVVEPYVRPKALQYLEEGKVVIFAAGTGNPFFTTDTAAALRGAEIGAEIVLKATKVDGVYTADPKKDAAAIRYAKITFDDAMSQNLGIMDAAAFALCRDQKLPIKVFSIFKHGALKRVIMGEDEGTLVHV
;
A
#
# COMPACT_ATOMS: atom_id res chain seq x y z
N MET A 1 -21.06 19.50 6.71
CA MET A 1 -21.18 19.56 5.26
C MET A 1 -20.51 18.31 4.72
N HIS A 2 -21.26 17.33 4.21
CA HIS A 2 -20.67 16.21 3.50
C HIS A 2 -20.03 16.78 2.23
N GLN A 3 -18.74 16.54 2.03
CA GLN A 3 -18.10 16.84 0.76
C GLN A 3 -18.66 15.87 -0.28
N ASP A 4 -19.38 16.38 -1.28
CA ASP A 4 -19.90 15.56 -2.38
C ASP A 4 -18.79 15.08 -3.35
N LYS A 5 -17.55 15.45 -3.10
CA LYS A 5 -16.40 15.13 -3.95
C LYS A 5 -15.27 14.52 -3.12
N PRO A 6 -14.52 13.54 -3.69
CA PRO A 6 -13.29 13.02 -3.10
C PRO A 6 -12.30 14.12 -2.73
N ALA A 7 -11.64 13.97 -1.59
CA ALA A 7 -10.59 14.88 -1.14
C ALA A 7 -9.31 14.75 -1.95
N TYR A 8 -9.13 13.63 -2.67
CA TYR A 8 -7.93 13.30 -3.46
C TYR A 8 -8.33 12.84 -4.86
N LYS A 9 -7.60 13.33 -5.87
CA LYS A 9 -7.76 12.88 -7.25
C LYS A 9 -6.94 11.63 -7.55
N ARG A 10 -5.69 11.56 -7.06
CA ARG A 10 -4.78 10.44 -7.30
C ARG A 10 -4.16 9.97 -5.98
N ILE A 11 -4.28 8.68 -5.72
CA ILE A 11 -3.76 8.06 -4.50
C ILE A 11 -2.83 6.90 -4.81
N LEU A 12 -1.91 6.63 -3.87
CA LEU A 12 -1.20 5.36 -3.83
C LEU A 12 -1.64 4.58 -2.59
N LEU A 13 -2.26 3.43 -2.79
CA LEU A 13 -2.68 2.51 -1.73
C LEU A 13 -1.60 1.45 -1.51
N LYS A 14 -0.99 1.43 -0.33
CA LYS A 14 -0.05 0.40 0.07
C LYS A 14 -0.75 -0.67 0.91
N LEU A 15 -0.75 -1.90 0.42
CA LEU A 15 -1.28 -3.08 1.07
C LEU A 15 -0.14 -3.99 1.56
N SER A 16 -0.24 -4.53 2.77
CA SER A 16 0.65 -5.62 3.18
C SER A 16 0.19 -6.93 2.53
N GLY A 17 1.13 -7.82 2.18
CA GLY A 17 0.76 -9.15 1.71
C GLY A 17 -0.11 -9.91 2.71
N GLU A 18 0.14 -9.72 4.01
CA GLU A 18 -0.67 -10.31 5.08
C GLU A 18 -2.15 -9.89 5.04
N ALA A 19 -2.46 -8.75 4.43
CA ALA A 19 -3.84 -8.33 4.24
C ALA A 19 -4.62 -9.23 3.29
N LEU A 20 -3.93 -10.03 2.46
CA LEU A 20 -4.55 -11.01 1.56
C LEU A 20 -4.75 -12.40 2.19
N MET A 21 -4.17 -12.66 3.36
CA MET A 21 -4.30 -13.96 4.02
C MET A 21 -5.68 -14.20 4.66
N GLY A 22 -6.35 -13.13 5.08
CA GLY A 22 -7.51 -13.27 5.96
C GLY A 22 -7.09 -13.91 7.29
N ASP A 23 -7.80 -14.97 7.69
CA ASP A 23 -7.51 -15.76 8.88
C ASP A 23 -6.53 -16.93 8.61
N ASP A 24 -6.11 -17.12 7.37
CA ASP A 24 -5.15 -18.15 6.98
C ASP A 24 -3.73 -17.82 7.47
N GLN A 25 -2.88 -18.83 7.61
CA GLN A 25 -1.51 -18.63 8.08
C GLN A 25 -0.55 -18.18 6.97
N PHE A 26 -0.89 -18.46 5.71
CA PHE A 26 -0.11 -18.08 4.52
C PHE A 26 -1.00 -18.10 3.27
N GLY A 27 -0.48 -17.53 2.17
CA GLY A 27 -1.14 -17.57 0.88
C GLY A 27 -2.15 -16.44 0.67
N ILE A 28 -3.09 -16.66 -0.23
CA ILE A 28 -4.09 -15.69 -0.65
C ILE A 28 -5.48 -16.27 -0.37
N ASN A 29 -6.23 -15.61 0.51
CA ASN A 29 -7.61 -15.96 0.80
C ASN A 29 -8.54 -15.27 -0.19
N ARG A 30 -9.38 -16.07 -0.86
CA ARG A 30 -10.27 -15.60 -1.93
C ARG A 30 -11.27 -14.56 -1.45
N ASP A 31 -11.92 -14.78 -0.33
CA ASP A 31 -12.98 -13.88 0.14
C ASP A 31 -12.39 -12.56 0.61
N THR A 32 -11.18 -12.61 1.18
CA THR A 32 -10.44 -11.42 1.59
C THR A 32 -10.02 -10.57 0.40
N ILE A 33 -9.50 -11.16 -0.68
CA ILE A 33 -9.10 -10.40 -1.87
C ILE A 33 -10.32 -9.81 -2.59
N VAL A 34 -11.45 -10.51 -2.65
CA VAL A 34 -12.70 -9.98 -3.23
C VAL A 34 -13.18 -8.77 -2.43
N ARG A 35 -13.27 -8.86 -1.11
CA ARG A 35 -13.65 -7.73 -0.25
C ARG A 35 -12.73 -6.51 -0.46
N MET A 36 -11.44 -6.74 -0.60
CA MET A 36 -10.47 -5.66 -0.83
C MET A 36 -10.67 -5.00 -2.19
N VAL A 37 -10.97 -5.80 -3.21
CA VAL A 37 -11.30 -5.32 -4.56
C VAL A 37 -12.59 -4.49 -4.54
N ASP A 38 -13.61 -4.88 -3.77
CA ASP A 38 -14.86 -4.12 -3.62
C ASP A 38 -14.62 -2.73 -3.01
N GLU A 39 -13.78 -2.62 -1.97
CA GLU A 39 -13.38 -1.32 -1.37
C GLU A 39 -12.66 -0.42 -2.40
N ILE A 40 -11.75 -1.00 -3.20
CA ILE A 40 -11.03 -0.26 -4.26
C ILE A 40 -11.99 0.16 -5.37
N ALA A 41 -12.91 -0.74 -5.78
CA ALA A 41 -13.91 -0.46 -6.81
C ALA A 41 -14.82 0.69 -6.42
N GLU A 42 -15.23 0.77 -5.16
CA GLU A 42 -16.06 1.87 -4.66
C GLU A 42 -15.37 3.22 -4.85
N VAL A 43 -14.09 3.31 -4.52
CA VAL A 43 -13.28 4.53 -4.65
C VAL A 43 -13.02 4.88 -6.11
N THR A 44 -12.73 3.90 -6.95
CA THR A 44 -12.51 4.10 -8.39
C THR A 44 -13.78 4.65 -9.08
N ARG A 45 -14.98 4.17 -8.67
CA ARG A 45 -16.26 4.69 -9.19
C ARG A 45 -16.52 6.16 -8.83
N LEU A 46 -15.87 6.68 -7.79
CA LEU A 46 -15.90 8.10 -7.44
C LEU A 46 -14.98 8.96 -8.33
N GLY A 47 -14.29 8.36 -9.30
CA GLY A 47 -13.38 9.05 -10.21
C GLY A 47 -11.96 9.26 -9.65
N VAL A 48 -11.59 8.55 -8.59
CA VAL A 48 -10.24 8.61 -8.02
C VAL A 48 -9.31 7.70 -8.81
N GLU A 49 -8.16 8.21 -9.20
CA GLU A 49 -7.08 7.45 -9.83
C GLU A 49 -6.33 6.65 -8.75
N VAL A 50 -6.37 5.33 -8.83
CA VAL A 50 -5.84 4.43 -7.81
C VAL A 50 -4.64 3.67 -8.32
N ALA A 51 -3.49 3.87 -7.67
CA ALA A 51 -2.32 3.01 -7.77
C ALA A 51 -2.18 2.16 -6.50
N VAL A 52 -1.70 0.93 -6.64
CA VAL A 52 -1.53 -0.02 -5.55
C VAL A 52 -0.10 -0.52 -5.50
N VAL A 53 0.51 -0.54 -4.32
CA VAL A 53 1.72 -1.30 -4.00
C VAL A 53 1.35 -2.40 -3.02
N ILE A 54 1.71 -3.65 -3.32
CA ILE A 54 1.39 -4.79 -2.47
C ILE A 54 2.64 -5.49 -1.96
N GLY A 55 2.64 -5.88 -0.69
CA GLY A 55 3.69 -6.69 -0.07
C GLY A 55 3.60 -8.17 -0.43
N GLY A 56 4.64 -8.94 -0.08
CA GLY A 56 4.74 -10.38 -0.34
C GLY A 56 4.80 -11.27 0.92
N GLY A 57 4.62 -10.69 2.11
CA GLY A 57 4.84 -11.37 3.38
C GLY A 57 3.90 -12.54 3.72
N ASN A 58 2.79 -12.69 2.98
CA ASN A 58 1.89 -13.84 3.05
C ASN A 58 2.41 -15.07 2.29
N ILE A 59 3.34 -14.87 1.37
CA ILE A 59 3.93 -15.94 0.53
C ILE A 59 5.35 -16.23 0.97
N PHE A 60 6.19 -15.18 1.14
CA PHE A 60 7.58 -15.32 1.54
C PHE A 60 7.99 -14.22 2.52
N ARG A 61 8.60 -14.61 3.65
CA ARG A 61 9.14 -13.70 4.67
C ARG A 61 10.66 -13.89 4.75
N GLY A 62 11.41 -13.07 4.04
CA GLY A 62 12.88 -13.16 3.96
C GLY A 62 13.59 -12.96 5.30
N VAL A 63 13.04 -12.14 6.21
CA VAL A 63 13.68 -11.77 7.49
C VAL A 63 13.26 -12.68 8.66
N ALA A 64 12.13 -13.38 8.59
CA ALA A 64 11.52 -13.99 9.76
C ALA A 64 11.49 -15.54 9.77
N GLY A 65 12.43 -16.23 9.13
CA GLY A 65 12.53 -17.70 9.27
C GLY A 65 12.66 -18.51 7.98
N GLY A 66 12.38 -17.95 6.82
CA GLY A 66 12.61 -18.64 5.53
C GLY A 66 14.03 -18.41 4.97
N SER A 67 14.76 -17.46 5.55
CA SER A 67 16.06 -17.03 5.03
C SER A 67 17.24 -17.40 5.92
N VAL A 68 17.08 -18.29 6.90
CA VAL A 68 18.21 -18.74 7.74
C VAL A 68 19.28 -19.37 6.84
N GLY A 69 20.46 -18.71 6.77
CA GLY A 69 21.57 -19.12 5.92
C GLY A 69 21.48 -18.68 4.46
N MET A 70 20.45 -17.92 4.07
CA MET A 70 20.28 -17.38 2.73
C MET A 70 20.90 -15.98 2.62
N ASP A 71 21.50 -15.68 1.47
CA ASP A 71 21.94 -14.32 1.17
C ASP A 71 20.77 -13.34 1.17
N ARG A 72 20.98 -12.15 1.77
CA ARG A 72 19.93 -11.15 1.92
C ARG A 72 19.35 -10.67 0.60
N ALA A 73 20.20 -10.42 -0.41
CA ALA A 73 19.73 -9.96 -1.70
C ALA A 73 18.89 -11.03 -2.40
N THR A 74 19.28 -12.29 -2.30
CA THR A 74 18.51 -13.43 -2.82
C THR A 74 17.14 -13.52 -2.13
N ALA A 75 17.08 -13.40 -0.81
CA ALA A 75 15.83 -13.41 -0.05
C ALA A 75 14.93 -12.24 -0.45
N ASP A 76 15.49 -11.06 -0.67
CA ASP A 76 14.73 -9.87 -1.11
C ASP A 76 14.16 -10.07 -2.52
N TYR A 77 14.89 -10.70 -3.46
CA TYR A 77 14.35 -11.06 -4.78
C TYR A 77 13.21 -12.08 -4.68
N MET A 78 13.30 -13.06 -3.79
CA MET A 78 12.18 -13.98 -3.54
C MET A 78 10.96 -13.22 -3.00
N GLY A 79 11.16 -12.25 -2.11
CA GLY A 79 10.11 -11.34 -1.65
C GLY A 79 9.51 -10.51 -2.78
N MET A 80 10.31 -10.01 -3.72
CA MET A 80 9.82 -9.29 -4.91
C MET A 80 8.95 -10.21 -5.77
N LEU A 81 9.36 -11.45 -6.03
CA LEU A 81 8.55 -12.42 -6.77
C LEU A 81 7.25 -12.75 -6.05
N ALA A 82 7.27 -12.85 -4.72
CA ALA A 82 6.05 -13.02 -3.92
C ALA A 82 5.07 -11.85 -4.11
N THR A 83 5.57 -10.61 -4.22
CA THR A 83 4.69 -9.46 -4.53
C THR A 83 4.10 -9.56 -5.94
N VAL A 84 4.82 -10.11 -6.91
CA VAL A 84 4.30 -10.34 -8.26
C VAL A 84 3.13 -11.31 -8.25
N MET A 85 3.24 -12.41 -7.49
CA MET A 85 2.13 -13.36 -7.33
C MET A 85 0.89 -12.69 -6.74
N ASN A 86 1.05 -11.88 -5.68
CA ASN A 86 -0.05 -11.13 -5.09
C ASN A 86 -0.65 -10.12 -6.06
N ALA A 87 0.18 -9.40 -6.81
CA ALA A 87 -0.26 -8.40 -7.79
C ALA A 87 -1.07 -9.04 -8.93
N LEU A 88 -0.65 -10.22 -9.41
CA LEU A 88 -1.40 -10.98 -10.41
C LEU A 88 -2.77 -11.41 -9.89
N ALA A 89 -2.83 -11.95 -8.68
CA ALA A 89 -4.09 -12.37 -8.06
C ALA A 89 -5.05 -11.19 -7.86
N LEU A 90 -4.51 -10.05 -7.39
CA LEU A 90 -5.29 -8.83 -7.19
C LEU A 90 -5.80 -8.27 -8.53
N GLY A 91 -4.94 -8.20 -9.55
CA GLY A 91 -5.30 -7.72 -10.88
C GLY A 91 -6.33 -8.60 -11.58
N ASP A 92 -6.20 -9.94 -11.49
CA ASP A 92 -7.19 -10.89 -12.03
C ASP A 92 -8.55 -10.71 -11.33
N THR A 93 -8.56 -10.58 -10.01
CA THR A 93 -9.80 -10.37 -9.23
C THR A 93 -10.45 -9.04 -9.59
N MET A 94 -9.68 -7.97 -9.75
CA MET A 94 -10.18 -6.66 -10.18
C MET A 94 -10.81 -6.72 -11.58
N ASN A 95 -10.12 -7.35 -12.54
CA ASN A 95 -10.63 -7.49 -13.90
C ASN A 95 -11.93 -8.31 -13.95
N LYS A 96 -12.04 -9.37 -13.13
CA LYS A 96 -13.27 -10.15 -12.98
C LYS A 96 -14.42 -9.37 -12.32
N ALA A 97 -14.09 -8.41 -11.47
CA ALA A 97 -15.06 -7.51 -10.84
C ALA A 97 -15.44 -6.30 -11.73
N GLY A 98 -14.96 -6.23 -12.96
CA GLY A 98 -15.26 -5.17 -13.92
C GLY A 98 -14.40 -3.92 -13.80
N LEU A 99 -13.35 -3.95 -12.96
CA LEU A 99 -12.31 -2.93 -12.95
C LEU A 99 -11.24 -3.26 -14.00
N THR A 100 -10.75 -2.26 -14.71
CA THR A 100 -9.58 -2.46 -15.58
C THR A 100 -8.31 -2.28 -14.76
N ALA A 101 -7.62 -3.37 -14.43
CA ALA A 101 -6.36 -3.34 -13.70
C ALA A 101 -5.17 -3.68 -14.61
N ARG A 102 -4.03 -3.02 -14.37
CA ARG A 102 -2.74 -3.27 -15.01
C ARG A 102 -1.67 -3.54 -13.97
N VAL A 103 -0.96 -4.65 -14.12
CA VAL A 103 0.16 -5.03 -13.26
C VAL A 103 1.46 -4.63 -13.96
N MET A 104 2.30 -3.85 -13.25
CA MET A 104 3.60 -3.41 -13.75
C MET A 104 4.69 -3.82 -12.76
N SER A 105 5.76 -4.44 -13.24
CA SER A 105 6.86 -4.97 -12.41
C SER A 105 8.11 -4.11 -12.50
N ALA A 106 8.75 -3.88 -11.34
CA ALA A 106 10.05 -3.23 -11.27
C ALA A 106 11.23 -4.12 -11.71
N ILE A 107 11.03 -5.44 -11.80
CA ILE A 107 11.98 -6.39 -12.37
C ILE A 107 11.45 -6.96 -13.69
N GLY A 108 12.33 -7.25 -14.64
CA GLY A 108 11.96 -7.73 -15.97
C GLY A 108 11.45 -9.18 -15.91
N ILE A 109 10.16 -9.38 -16.15
CA ILE A 109 9.46 -10.67 -16.31
C ILE A 109 8.33 -10.50 -17.34
N GLU A 110 8.68 -10.01 -18.51
CA GLU A 110 7.76 -9.52 -19.55
C GLU A 110 6.76 -10.57 -20.03
N GLN A 111 7.08 -11.86 -19.90
CA GLN A 111 6.16 -12.95 -20.23
C GLN A 111 4.95 -13.03 -19.29
N VAL A 112 5.02 -12.38 -18.12
CA VAL A 112 4.02 -12.51 -17.06
C VAL A 112 3.34 -11.19 -16.76
N VAL A 113 4.11 -10.09 -16.66
CA VAL A 113 3.61 -8.74 -16.35
C VAL A 113 4.35 -7.68 -17.17
N GLU A 114 3.72 -6.52 -17.31
CA GLU A 114 4.34 -5.39 -18.01
C GLU A 114 5.53 -4.82 -17.20
N PRO A 115 6.63 -4.41 -17.86
CA PRO A 115 7.68 -3.67 -17.18
C PRO A 115 7.17 -2.31 -16.72
N TYR A 116 7.63 -1.86 -15.55
CA TYR A 116 7.29 -0.53 -15.06
C TYR A 116 7.92 0.55 -15.94
N VAL A 117 7.09 1.36 -16.54
CA VAL A 117 7.47 2.56 -17.29
C VAL A 117 6.57 3.71 -16.81
N ARG A 118 7.17 4.73 -16.16
CA ARG A 118 6.43 5.83 -15.54
C ARG A 118 5.39 6.51 -16.45
N PRO A 119 5.73 6.94 -17.69
CA PRO A 119 4.74 7.55 -18.60
C PRO A 119 3.53 6.65 -18.86
N LYS A 120 3.76 5.34 -19.00
CA LYS A 120 2.70 4.36 -19.25
C LYS A 120 1.80 4.17 -18.02
N ALA A 121 2.39 4.18 -16.81
CA ALA A 121 1.63 4.13 -15.57
C ALA A 121 0.72 5.35 -15.42
N LEU A 122 1.23 6.55 -15.73
CA LEU A 122 0.45 7.79 -15.71
C LEU A 122 -0.71 7.74 -16.72
N GLN A 123 -0.44 7.30 -17.94
CA GLN A 123 -1.47 7.12 -18.95
C GLN A 123 -2.58 6.18 -18.46
N TYR A 124 -2.24 5.04 -17.87
CA TYR A 124 -3.24 4.10 -17.34
C TYR A 124 -4.10 4.70 -16.22
N LEU A 125 -3.50 5.47 -15.32
CA LEU A 125 -4.24 6.15 -14.26
C LEU A 125 -5.20 7.19 -14.84
N GLU A 126 -4.75 7.99 -15.80
CA GLU A 126 -5.57 9.00 -16.49
C GLU A 126 -6.73 8.38 -17.29
N GLU A 127 -6.55 7.15 -17.80
CA GLU A 127 -7.58 6.35 -18.45
C GLU A 127 -8.55 5.69 -17.44
N GLY A 128 -8.41 5.93 -16.14
CA GLY A 128 -9.24 5.35 -15.08
C GLY A 128 -8.93 3.87 -14.77
N LYS A 129 -7.78 3.37 -15.20
CA LYS A 129 -7.32 2.03 -14.86
C LYS A 129 -6.64 2.01 -13.50
N VAL A 130 -6.81 0.94 -12.74
CA VAL A 130 -6.03 0.69 -11.53
C VAL A 130 -4.65 0.16 -11.91
N VAL A 131 -3.58 0.78 -11.41
CA VAL A 131 -2.20 0.32 -11.65
C VAL A 131 -1.68 -0.37 -10.40
N ILE A 132 -1.23 -1.62 -10.54
CA ILE A 132 -0.66 -2.40 -9.44
C ILE A 132 0.84 -2.52 -9.68
N PHE A 133 1.64 -1.94 -8.79
CA PHE A 133 3.10 -2.01 -8.84
C PHE A 133 3.59 -3.23 -8.08
N ALA A 134 4.28 -4.12 -8.79
CA ALA A 134 4.89 -5.34 -8.29
C ALA A 134 6.41 -5.24 -8.22
N ALA A 135 7.04 -6.17 -7.54
CA ALA A 135 8.48 -6.29 -7.32
C ALA A 135 9.11 -5.10 -6.55
N GLY A 136 8.32 -4.41 -5.73
CA GLY A 136 8.82 -3.36 -4.86
C GLY A 136 9.55 -2.25 -5.62
N THR A 137 10.77 -1.92 -5.20
CA THR A 137 11.66 -0.97 -5.89
C THR A 137 12.44 -1.62 -7.04
N GLY A 138 12.43 -2.94 -7.15
CA GLY A 138 13.31 -3.69 -8.05
C GLY A 138 14.73 -3.91 -7.51
N ASN A 139 15.02 -3.38 -6.33
CA ASN A 139 16.34 -3.45 -5.71
C ASN A 139 16.27 -4.13 -4.33
N PRO A 140 17.23 -5.01 -4.00
CA PRO A 140 17.38 -5.54 -2.65
C PRO A 140 17.58 -4.42 -1.60
N PHE A 141 17.39 -4.77 -0.34
CA PHE A 141 17.57 -3.93 0.85
C PHE A 141 16.48 -2.88 1.10
N PHE A 142 15.52 -2.75 0.20
CA PHE A 142 14.35 -1.87 0.37
C PHE A 142 13.08 -2.66 0.66
N THR A 143 12.16 -2.04 1.37
CA THR A 143 10.86 -2.64 1.68
C THR A 143 9.78 -2.18 0.68
N THR A 144 8.58 -2.73 0.80
CA THR A 144 7.42 -2.27 0.04
C THR A 144 6.89 -0.92 0.53
N ASP A 145 7.24 -0.47 1.74
CA ASP A 145 6.98 0.91 2.18
C ASP A 145 7.82 1.89 1.38
N THR A 146 9.12 1.58 1.17
CA THR A 146 10.00 2.37 0.30
C THR A 146 9.47 2.40 -1.14
N ALA A 147 8.99 1.26 -1.65
CA ALA A 147 8.37 1.21 -2.98
C ALA A 147 7.12 2.10 -3.06
N ALA A 148 6.28 2.11 -2.02
CA ALA A 148 5.08 2.94 -1.97
C ALA A 148 5.43 4.45 -1.99
N ALA A 149 6.43 4.86 -1.22
CA ALA A 149 6.92 6.24 -1.22
C ALA A 149 7.47 6.64 -2.60
N LEU A 150 8.32 5.79 -3.19
CA LEU A 150 8.93 6.04 -4.51
C LEU A 150 7.87 6.13 -5.62
N ARG A 151 7.01 5.13 -5.73
CA ARG A 151 5.95 5.12 -6.76
C ARG A 151 4.96 6.25 -6.55
N GLY A 152 4.58 6.55 -5.29
CA GLY A 152 3.72 7.68 -4.96
C GLY A 152 4.29 9.00 -5.48
N ALA A 153 5.56 9.26 -5.23
CA ALA A 153 6.25 10.46 -5.72
C ALA A 153 6.33 10.48 -7.27
N GLU A 154 6.71 9.35 -7.89
CA GLU A 154 6.86 9.25 -9.36
C GLU A 154 5.55 9.47 -10.12
N ILE A 155 4.43 8.99 -9.62
CA ILE A 155 3.12 9.18 -10.27
C ILE A 155 2.42 10.47 -9.86
N GLY A 156 2.99 11.27 -8.96
CA GLY A 156 2.36 12.47 -8.44
C GLY A 156 1.09 12.16 -7.63
N ALA A 157 1.14 11.13 -6.79
CA ALA A 157 0.05 10.85 -5.86
C ALA A 157 -0.06 11.98 -4.83
N GLU A 158 -1.29 12.36 -4.49
CA GLU A 158 -1.55 13.40 -3.49
C GLU A 158 -1.39 12.90 -2.06
N ILE A 159 -1.45 11.57 -1.89
CA ILE A 159 -1.30 10.90 -0.59
C ILE A 159 -0.90 9.43 -0.77
N VAL A 160 -0.11 8.91 0.18
CA VAL A 160 0.11 7.47 0.36
C VAL A 160 -0.82 6.96 1.45
N LEU A 161 -1.66 6.01 1.12
CA LEU A 161 -2.58 5.35 2.03
C LEU A 161 -1.96 4.04 2.51
N LYS A 162 -1.45 4.02 3.74
CA LYS A 162 -0.91 2.81 4.35
C LYS A 162 -2.03 2.03 5.04
N ALA A 163 -2.50 0.99 4.38
CA ALA A 163 -3.51 0.09 4.89
C ALA A 163 -2.88 -0.97 5.81
N THR A 164 -3.33 -1.01 7.07
CA THR A 164 -2.77 -1.89 8.11
C THR A 164 -3.86 -2.65 8.86
N LYS A 165 -3.44 -3.48 9.84
CA LYS A 165 -4.35 -4.15 10.79
C LYS A 165 -4.79 -3.23 11.94
N VAL A 166 -4.09 -2.11 12.16
CA VAL A 166 -4.43 -1.11 13.17
C VAL A 166 -5.05 0.11 12.50
N ASP A 167 -5.89 0.82 13.22
CA ASP A 167 -6.70 1.90 12.67
C ASP A 167 -6.01 3.29 12.75
N GLY A 168 -4.72 3.32 13.01
CA GLY A 168 -3.94 4.56 13.01
C GLY A 168 -2.61 4.45 13.75
N VAL A 169 -1.99 5.59 14.02
CA VAL A 169 -0.77 5.75 14.80
C VAL A 169 -1.15 6.16 16.23
N TYR A 170 -0.52 5.53 17.22
CA TYR A 170 -0.81 5.71 18.62
C TYR A 170 0.41 6.23 19.38
N THR A 171 0.18 6.84 20.54
CA THR A 171 1.25 7.30 21.47
C THR A 171 2.08 6.15 22.02
N ALA A 172 1.53 4.93 22.06
CA ALA A 172 2.17 3.68 22.44
C ALA A 172 1.45 2.51 21.73
N ASP A 173 1.95 1.28 21.85
CA ASP A 173 1.29 0.10 21.31
C ASP A 173 -0.07 -0.14 22.03
N PRO A 174 -1.23 0.03 21.36
CA PRO A 174 -2.53 -0.09 22.00
C PRO A 174 -2.85 -1.51 22.50
N LYS A 175 -2.07 -2.52 22.05
CA LYS A 175 -2.20 -3.90 22.55
C LYS A 175 -1.50 -4.12 23.88
N LYS A 176 -0.54 -3.24 24.23
CA LYS A 176 0.27 -3.32 25.44
C LYS A 176 -0.12 -2.25 26.45
N ASP A 177 -0.59 -1.12 25.99
CA ASP A 177 -0.97 0.04 26.81
C ASP A 177 -2.39 0.47 26.47
N ALA A 178 -3.32 0.20 27.38
CA ALA A 178 -4.71 0.59 27.25
C ALA A 178 -4.94 2.12 27.32
N ALA A 179 -3.94 2.90 27.77
CA ALA A 179 -3.96 4.35 27.79
C ALA A 179 -3.44 4.98 26.49
N ALA A 180 -3.00 4.16 25.51
CA ALA A 180 -2.53 4.64 24.22
C ALA A 180 -3.63 5.41 23.48
N ILE A 181 -3.30 6.63 23.04
CA ILE A 181 -4.22 7.52 22.34
C ILE A 181 -3.83 7.57 20.87
N ARG A 182 -4.80 7.41 19.97
CA ARG A 182 -4.61 7.53 18.53
C ARG A 182 -4.44 9.01 18.15
N TYR A 183 -3.41 9.30 17.36
CA TYR A 183 -3.28 10.59 16.72
C TYR A 183 -4.29 10.73 15.57
N ALA A 184 -5.05 11.82 15.53
CA ALA A 184 -5.82 12.20 14.34
C ALA A 184 -4.88 12.71 13.24
N LYS A 185 -3.89 13.54 13.64
CA LYS A 185 -2.83 14.10 12.79
C LYS A 185 -1.53 14.17 13.58
N ILE A 186 -0.40 14.03 12.88
CA ILE A 186 0.94 14.19 13.42
C ILE A 186 1.87 14.69 12.32
N THR A 187 2.86 15.51 12.65
CA THR A 187 3.87 15.92 11.67
C THR A 187 4.92 14.83 11.45
N PHE A 188 5.61 14.86 10.30
CA PHE A 188 6.75 13.96 10.08
C PHE A 188 7.82 14.12 11.16
N ASP A 189 8.12 15.37 11.56
CA ASP A 189 9.16 15.65 12.54
C ASP A 189 8.77 15.16 13.94
N ASP A 190 7.53 15.34 14.35
CA ASP A 190 7.03 14.80 15.64
C ASP A 190 7.04 13.27 15.65
N ALA A 191 6.62 12.64 14.56
CA ALA A 191 6.65 11.18 14.42
C ALA A 191 8.08 10.61 14.48
N MET A 192 9.05 11.31 13.88
CA MET A 192 10.47 10.95 13.96
C MET A 192 11.02 11.16 15.36
N SER A 193 10.76 12.29 15.99
CA SER A 193 11.25 12.61 17.34
C SER A 193 10.76 11.62 18.40
N GLN A 194 9.54 11.11 18.22
CA GLN A 194 8.92 10.10 19.07
C GLN A 194 9.25 8.67 18.66
N ASN A 195 10.05 8.48 17.59
CA ASN A 195 10.44 7.17 17.04
C ASN A 195 9.24 6.26 16.75
N LEU A 196 8.17 6.81 16.19
CA LEU A 196 6.97 6.06 15.84
C LEU A 196 7.22 5.23 14.57
N GLY A 197 7.05 3.92 14.67
CA GLY A 197 7.31 2.97 13.59
C GLY A 197 6.24 2.94 12.49
N ILE A 198 6.03 4.07 11.80
CA ILE A 198 4.98 4.21 10.78
C ILE A 198 5.38 3.52 9.48
N MET A 199 6.60 3.77 9.00
CA MET A 199 7.23 3.15 7.84
C MET A 199 8.71 2.91 8.13
N ASP A 200 9.43 2.22 7.24
CA ASP A 200 10.88 2.20 7.32
C ASP A 200 11.47 3.61 7.11
N ALA A 201 12.69 3.83 7.62
CA ALA A 201 13.30 5.17 7.64
C ALA A 201 13.46 5.77 6.24
N ALA A 202 13.79 4.95 5.23
CA ALA A 202 13.98 5.42 3.85
C ALA A 202 12.65 5.87 3.24
N ALA A 203 11.58 5.08 3.42
CA ALA A 203 10.23 5.43 2.97
C ALA A 203 9.74 6.72 3.62
N PHE A 204 9.93 6.83 4.94
CA PHE A 204 9.47 7.97 5.72
C PHE A 204 10.20 9.27 5.35
N ALA A 205 11.54 9.20 5.19
CA ALA A 205 12.35 10.33 4.75
C ALA A 205 11.95 10.79 3.35
N LEU A 206 11.73 9.85 2.40
CA LEU A 206 11.32 10.17 1.05
C LEU A 206 9.95 10.87 1.03
N CYS A 207 8.97 10.36 1.77
CA CYS A 207 7.65 11.01 1.86
C CYS A 207 7.75 12.43 2.43
N ARG A 208 8.53 12.64 3.50
CA ARG A 208 8.77 13.96 4.09
C ARG A 208 9.41 14.94 3.08
N ASP A 209 10.49 14.50 2.43
CA ASP A 209 11.26 15.35 1.50
C ASP A 209 10.43 15.72 0.25
N GLN A 210 9.58 14.82 -0.22
CA GLN A 210 8.65 15.07 -1.33
C GLN A 210 7.34 15.76 -0.88
N LYS A 211 7.17 16.05 0.43
CA LYS A 211 5.94 16.60 1.01
C LYS A 211 4.70 15.74 0.68
N LEU A 212 4.90 14.44 0.56
CA LEU A 212 3.86 13.45 0.25
C LEU A 212 3.25 12.93 1.56
N PRO A 213 2.03 13.33 1.92
CA PRO A 213 1.42 12.93 3.16
C PRO A 213 1.14 11.42 3.19
N ILE A 214 1.09 10.86 4.39
CA ILE A 214 0.77 9.45 4.63
C ILE A 214 -0.50 9.38 5.47
N LYS A 215 -1.46 8.55 5.09
CA LYS A 215 -2.62 8.22 5.92
C LYS A 215 -2.52 6.76 6.35
N VAL A 216 -2.44 6.53 7.65
CA VAL A 216 -2.45 5.19 8.25
C VAL A 216 -3.85 4.85 8.69
N PHE A 217 -4.42 3.75 8.21
CA PHE A 217 -5.79 3.35 8.53
C PHE A 217 -5.96 1.83 8.47
N SER A 218 -7.07 1.31 9.00
CA SER A 218 -7.37 -0.13 8.92
C SER A 218 -8.21 -0.44 7.69
N ILE A 219 -7.68 -1.30 6.79
CA ILE A 219 -8.42 -1.81 5.62
C ILE A 219 -9.46 -2.87 6.02
N PHE A 220 -9.39 -3.41 7.23
CA PHE A 220 -10.35 -4.40 7.71
C PHE A 220 -11.65 -3.79 8.22
N LYS A 221 -11.68 -2.49 8.44
CA LYS A 221 -12.88 -1.75 8.80
C LYS A 221 -13.66 -1.41 7.53
N HIS A 222 -14.82 -2.02 7.36
CA HIS A 222 -15.64 -1.86 6.15
C HIS A 222 -15.92 -0.39 5.84
N GLY A 223 -15.73 0.01 4.56
CA GLY A 223 -15.88 1.37 4.07
C GLY A 223 -14.82 2.37 4.54
N ALA A 224 -13.76 1.92 5.24
CA ALA A 224 -12.71 2.81 5.73
C ALA A 224 -11.96 3.52 4.61
N LEU A 225 -11.66 2.82 3.50
CA LEU A 225 -11.00 3.43 2.35
C LEU A 225 -11.83 4.57 1.77
N LYS A 226 -13.14 4.37 1.61
CA LYS A 226 -14.04 5.42 1.15
C LYS A 226 -14.07 6.61 2.10
N ARG A 227 -14.20 6.38 3.42
CA ARG A 227 -14.18 7.48 4.42
C ARG A 227 -12.89 8.29 4.35
N VAL A 228 -11.73 7.63 4.20
CA VAL A 228 -10.45 8.32 3.98
C VAL A 228 -10.50 9.19 2.73
N ILE A 229 -10.99 8.65 1.62
CA ILE A 229 -11.10 9.38 0.35
C ILE A 229 -12.08 10.55 0.42
N MET A 230 -13.14 10.42 1.19
CA MET A 230 -14.11 11.51 1.41
C MET A 230 -13.63 12.55 2.45
N GLY A 231 -12.42 12.39 3.01
CA GLY A 231 -11.84 13.31 3.97
C GLY A 231 -12.43 13.22 5.38
N GLU A 232 -13.11 12.13 5.69
CA GLU A 232 -13.67 11.89 7.02
C GLU A 232 -12.56 11.57 8.06
N ASP A 233 -12.92 11.65 9.34
CA ASP A 233 -11.99 11.33 10.45
C ASP A 233 -11.77 9.80 10.56
N GLU A 234 -10.94 9.27 9.69
CA GLU A 234 -10.53 7.87 9.67
C GLU A 234 -9.00 7.80 9.70
N GLY A 235 -8.46 6.99 10.61
CA GLY A 235 -7.01 6.77 10.70
C GLY A 235 -6.21 7.96 11.21
N THR A 236 -4.91 7.97 10.94
CA THR A 236 -3.97 9.05 11.32
C THR A 236 -3.35 9.66 10.06
N LEU A 237 -3.39 10.98 9.94
CA LEU A 237 -2.71 11.73 8.88
C LEU A 237 -1.31 12.14 9.36
N VAL A 238 -0.26 11.73 8.64
CA VAL A 238 1.11 12.21 8.79
C VAL A 238 1.39 13.24 7.69
N HIS A 239 1.82 14.42 8.09
CA HIS A 239 1.99 15.55 7.16
C HIS A 239 3.23 16.40 7.51
N VAL A 240 3.58 17.35 6.63
CA VAL A 240 4.63 18.36 6.86
C VAL A 240 4.15 19.39 7.84
#